data_4dacce1c566a2edb085a21db0d0c61a7
#
_entry.id   4dacce1c566a2edb085a21db0d0c61a7
#
_cell.length_a   1.000
_cell.length_b   1.000
_cell.length_c   1.000
_cell.angle_alpha   90.00
_cell.angle_beta   90.00
_cell.angle_gamma   90.00
#
_symmetry.space_group_name_H-M   'P 1'
#
loop_
_entity.id
_entity.type
_entity.pdbx_description
1 polymer ?
#
loop_
_entity_poly.entity_id
_entity_poly.type
_entity_poly.pdbx_seq_one_letter_code
_entity_poly.pdbx_strand_id
1 'polypeptide(L)'
;MEELGITNVMQVPTFEKIVINMGVGRATQQPSLLEGAVADLTKIAGQKPIITKSRKSIAAFKLRENQAIGCKVTLRGDRMWEFFDRLIAVAIPRIRDFRGLPAYSWDSRGNYTFGLADQIVFAEIDYDKIDAPHGMDITIVTTATTDAAGKALLDAFGFPFKRGADAGAPPKTTKRRGPVRGGKAARPAAKAKKK
;
A
#
# COMPACT_ATOMS: atom_id res chain seq x y z
N MET A 1 -17.07 11.77 -18.86
CA MET A 1 -18.53 11.77 -18.69
C MET A 1 -19.17 10.71 -19.59
N GLU A 2 -18.83 10.67 -20.86
CA GLU A 2 -19.37 9.70 -21.82
C GLU A 2 -19.08 8.25 -21.44
N GLU A 3 -17.85 7.93 -21.01
CA GLU A 3 -17.46 6.56 -20.59
C GLU A 3 -18.23 6.02 -19.38
N LEU A 4 -18.71 6.88 -18.50
CA LEU A 4 -19.41 6.50 -17.28
C LEU A 4 -20.94 6.69 -17.38
N GLY A 5 -21.46 7.21 -18.50
CA GLY A 5 -22.87 7.50 -18.69
C GLY A 5 -23.43 8.52 -17.70
N ILE A 6 -22.58 9.40 -17.16
CA ILE A 6 -22.94 10.41 -16.17
C ILE A 6 -23.45 11.66 -16.87
N THR A 7 -24.69 12.08 -16.55
CA THR A 7 -25.30 13.31 -17.08
C THR A 7 -25.03 14.53 -16.22
N ASN A 8 -24.78 14.36 -14.93
CA ASN A 8 -24.52 15.45 -13.98
C ASN A 8 -23.02 15.64 -13.72
N VAL A 9 -22.50 16.82 -14.00
CA VAL A 9 -21.09 17.18 -13.80
C VAL A 9 -20.65 16.99 -12.33
N MET A 10 -21.55 17.22 -11.37
CA MET A 10 -21.23 17.07 -9.94
C MET A 10 -21.07 15.60 -9.48
N GLN A 11 -21.45 14.63 -10.32
CA GLN A 11 -21.24 13.21 -10.04
C GLN A 11 -19.91 12.68 -10.59
N VAL A 12 -19.15 13.50 -11.32
CA VAL A 12 -17.85 13.12 -11.86
C VAL A 12 -16.89 12.84 -10.69
N PRO A 13 -16.22 11.67 -10.65
CA PRO A 13 -15.27 11.37 -9.60
C PRO A 13 -14.08 12.34 -9.62
N THR A 14 -13.62 12.73 -8.44
CA THR A 14 -12.45 13.60 -8.22
C THR A 14 -11.51 13.00 -7.19
N PHE A 15 -10.29 13.49 -7.09
CA PHE A 15 -9.38 13.12 -6.02
C PHE A 15 -9.75 13.83 -4.72
N GLU A 16 -9.81 13.09 -3.63
CA GLU A 16 -10.06 13.62 -2.28
C GLU A 16 -8.75 13.86 -1.53
N LYS A 17 -7.87 12.86 -1.54
CA LYS A 17 -6.58 12.88 -0.85
C LYS A 17 -5.65 11.80 -1.38
N ILE A 18 -4.35 11.98 -1.15
CA ILE A 18 -3.34 10.93 -1.31
C ILE A 18 -2.74 10.64 0.05
N VAL A 19 -2.66 9.36 0.41
CA VAL A 19 -2.04 8.90 1.65
C VAL A 19 -0.78 8.12 1.30
N ILE A 20 0.35 8.54 1.85
CA ILE A 20 1.61 7.84 1.71
C ILE A 20 1.95 7.25 3.08
N ASN A 21 2.23 5.96 3.11
CA ASN A 21 2.61 5.24 4.32
C ASN A 21 3.95 4.55 4.13
N MET A 22 4.86 4.72 5.08
CA MET A 22 6.13 4.01 5.14
C MET A 22 6.17 3.15 6.40
N GLY A 23 6.24 1.82 6.20
CA GLY A 23 6.37 0.86 7.28
C GLY A 23 7.84 0.55 7.58
N VAL A 24 8.35 0.99 8.72
CA VAL A 24 9.74 0.76 9.14
C VAL A 24 9.77 -0.27 10.27
N GLY A 25 9.54 -1.54 9.94
CA GLY A 25 9.53 -2.62 10.93
C GLY A 25 10.85 -2.78 11.69
N ARG A 26 11.99 -2.47 11.04
CA ARG A 26 13.32 -2.49 11.66
C ARG A 26 13.52 -1.39 12.72
N ALA A 27 12.68 -0.37 12.77
CA ALA A 27 12.73 0.68 13.77
C ALA A 27 12.53 0.16 15.21
N THR A 28 11.99 -1.05 15.38
CA THR A 28 11.90 -1.72 16.68
C THR A 28 13.27 -2.02 17.30
N GLN A 29 14.28 -2.22 16.46
CA GLN A 29 15.66 -2.50 16.85
C GLN A 29 16.56 -1.26 16.71
N GLN A 30 16.34 -0.46 15.68
CA GLN A 30 17.10 0.74 15.35
C GLN A 30 16.18 1.95 15.14
N PRO A 31 15.93 2.75 16.17
CA PRO A 31 15.04 3.92 16.08
C PRO A 31 15.51 4.98 15.09
N SER A 32 16.83 5.10 14.83
CA SER A 32 17.40 6.03 13.87
C SER A 32 16.86 5.85 12.44
N LEU A 33 16.55 4.61 12.04
CA LEU A 33 15.97 4.35 10.72
C LEU A 33 14.60 5.02 10.52
N LEU A 34 13.85 5.18 11.61
CA LEU A 34 12.57 5.88 11.55
C LEU A 34 12.76 7.38 11.35
N GLU A 35 13.78 7.96 11.98
CA GLU A 35 14.11 9.39 11.82
C GLU A 35 14.54 9.68 10.38
N GLY A 36 15.36 8.81 9.78
CA GLY A 36 15.71 8.85 8.36
C GLY A 36 14.48 8.77 7.46
N ALA A 37 13.59 7.79 7.70
CA ALA A 37 12.35 7.65 6.94
C ALA A 37 11.42 8.87 7.06
N VAL A 38 11.33 9.51 8.24
CA VAL A 38 10.58 10.74 8.45
C VAL A 38 11.19 11.91 7.67
N ALA A 39 12.52 12.02 7.66
CA ALA A 39 13.22 13.05 6.90
C ALA A 39 13.01 12.88 5.38
N ASP A 40 13.13 11.66 4.88
CA ASP A 40 12.93 11.34 3.46
C ASP A 40 11.47 11.59 3.04
N LEU A 41 10.50 11.11 3.83
CA LEU A 41 9.09 11.35 3.53
C LEU A 41 8.72 12.84 3.62
N THR A 42 9.39 13.62 4.47
CA THR A 42 9.22 15.08 4.52
C THR A 42 9.68 15.75 3.22
N LYS A 43 10.80 15.33 2.65
CA LYS A 43 11.31 15.85 1.37
C LYS A 43 10.36 15.49 0.22
N ILE A 44 9.92 14.23 0.15
CA ILE A 44 9.02 13.73 -0.90
C ILE A 44 7.66 14.43 -0.85
N ALA A 45 7.08 14.55 0.33
CA ALA A 45 5.71 15.06 0.50
C ALA A 45 5.61 16.59 0.65
N GLY A 46 6.74 17.27 0.93
CA GLY A 46 6.74 18.70 1.28
C GLY A 46 5.98 19.01 2.58
N GLN A 47 5.65 17.99 3.36
CA GLN A 47 4.89 18.09 4.61
C GLN A 47 5.44 17.10 5.65
N LYS A 48 5.53 17.54 6.91
CA LYS A 48 5.98 16.68 8.02
C LYS A 48 5.02 15.51 8.22
N PRO A 49 5.49 14.24 8.16
CA PRO A 49 4.67 13.07 8.38
C PRO A 49 4.35 12.86 9.86
N ILE A 50 3.29 12.10 10.11
CA ILE A 50 2.90 11.66 11.45
C ILE A 50 3.55 10.31 11.71
N ILE A 51 4.22 10.17 12.86
CA ILE A 51 4.77 8.89 13.31
C ILE A 51 3.63 7.97 13.74
N THR A 52 3.58 6.77 13.17
CA THR A 52 2.58 5.76 13.52
C THR A 52 3.11 4.83 14.59
N LYS A 53 2.29 4.63 15.64
CA LYS A 53 2.62 3.79 16.81
C LYS A 53 1.83 2.49 16.79
N SER A 54 2.41 1.45 17.34
CA SER A 54 1.76 0.16 17.51
C SER A 54 0.57 0.26 18.47
N ARG A 55 -0.52 -0.42 18.15
CA ARG A 55 -1.73 -0.47 19.00
C ARG A 55 -1.72 -1.65 19.97
N LYS A 56 -0.95 -2.70 19.69
CA LYS A 56 -0.91 -3.94 20.48
C LYS A 56 0.51 -4.45 20.54
N SER A 57 0.83 -5.13 21.66
CA SER A 57 2.09 -5.85 21.79
C SER A 57 2.00 -7.21 21.09
N ILE A 58 2.99 -7.50 20.22
CA ILE A 58 3.07 -8.77 19.46
C ILE A 58 4.46 -9.34 19.62
N ALA A 59 4.60 -10.44 20.37
CA ALA A 59 5.87 -11.05 20.70
C ALA A 59 6.62 -11.58 19.45
N ALA A 60 5.90 -12.13 18.46
CA ALA A 60 6.48 -12.63 17.22
C ALA A 60 7.26 -11.55 16.43
N PHE A 61 6.85 -10.30 16.52
CA PHE A 61 7.50 -9.15 15.88
C PHE A 61 8.39 -8.35 16.84
N LYS A 62 8.60 -8.82 18.07
CA LYS A 62 9.33 -8.10 19.12
C LYS A 62 8.78 -6.67 19.33
N LEU A 63 7.48 -6.50 19.21
CA LEU A 63 6.77 -5.24 19.22
C LEU A 63 6.03 -5.04 20.53
N ARG A 64 6.19 -3.87 21.14
CA ARG A 64 5.43 -3.42 22.31
C ARG A 64 4.40 -2.37 21.91
N GLU A 65 3.37 -2.23 22.72
CA GLU A 65 2.38 -1.18 22.57
C GLU A 65 3.02 0.21 22.65
N ASN A 66 2.47 1.16 21.87
CA ASN A 66 2.97 2.54 21.73
C ASN A 66 4.38 2.69 21.13
N GLN A 67 5.00 1.62 20.65
CA GLN A 67 6.28 1.70 19.96
C GLN A 67 6.09 2.29 18.55
N ALA A 68 6.95 3.24 18.17
CA ALA A 68 6.95 3.84 16.83
C ALA A 68 7.48 2.84 15.79
N ILE A 69 6.70 2.58 14.73
CA ILE A 69 7.00 1.56 13.71
C ILE A 69 6.87 2.03 12.27
N GLY A 70 6.47 3.26 12.06
CA GLY A 70 6.33 3.81 10.72
C GLY A 70 5.95 5.28 10.73
N CYS A 71 5.79 5.83 9.54
CA CYS A 71 5.31 7.19 9.35
C CYS A 71 4.32 7.25 8.19
N LYS A 72 3.39 8.18 8.26
CA LYS A 72 2.42 8.44 7.19
C LYS A 72 2.20 9.92 6.98
N VAL A 73 1.84 10.29 5.77
CA VAL A 73 1.42 11.64 5.42
C VAL A 73 0.12 11.56 4.61
N THR A 74 -0.73 12.57 4.78
CA THR A 74 -1.97 12.73 4.01
C THR A 74 -1.89 14.05 3.29
N LEU A 75 -1.90 14.02 1.97
CA LEU A 75 -1.85 15.18 1.09
C LEU A 75 -3.24 15.51 0.58
N ARG A 76 -3.56 16.81 0.55
CA ARG A 76 -4.82 17.36 0.06
C ARG A 76 -4.57 18.67 -0.70
N GLY A 77 -5.53 19.08 -1.54
CA GLY A 77 -5.46 20.33 -2.30
C GLY A 77 -4.24 20.40 -3.22
N ASP A 78 -3.61 21.56 -3.30
CA ASP A 78 -2.51 21.82 -4.23
C ASP A 78 -1.31 20.88 -4.03
N ARG A 79 -0.94 20.59 -2.79
CA ARG A 79 0.15 19.63 -2.49
C ARG A 79 -0.13 18.22 -2.97
N MET A 80 -1.39 17.81 -2.99
CA MET A 80 -1.81 16.52 -3.53
C MET A 80 -1.59 16.48 -5.05
N TRP A 81 -1.96 17.56 -5.76
CA TRP A 81 -1.80 17.64 -7.20
C TRP A 81 -0.34 17.73 -7.62
N GLU A 82 0.48 18.53 -6.93
CA GLU A 82 1.93 18.60 -7.15
C GLU A 82 2.60 17.24 -6.95
N PHE A 83 2.24 16.54 -5.89
CA PHE A 83 2.78 15.20 -5.64
C PHE A 83 2.33 14.21 -6.72
N PHE A 84 1.07 14.27 -7.15
CA PHE A 84 0.53 13.38 -8.18
C PHE A 84 1.21 13.61 -9.54
N ASP A 85 1.43 14.84 -9.92
CA ASP A 85 2.15 15.19 -11.15
C ASP A 85 3.59 14.68 -11.13
N ARG A 86 4.35 14.93 -10.07
CA ARG A 86 5.70 14.40 -9.89
C ARG A 86 5.73 12.86 -9.86
N LEU A 87 4.74 12.25 -9.28
CA LEU A 87 4.61 10.79 -9.25
C LEU A 87 4.51 10.20 -10.65
N ILE A 88 3.65 10.76 -11.51
CA ILE A 88 3.45 10.27 -12.88
C ILE A 88 4.60 10.66 -13.79
N ALA A 89 5.00 11.93 -13.77
CA ALA A 89 5.96 12.46 -14.73
C ALA A 89 7.41 12.05 -14.43
N VAL A 90 7.78 11.91 -13.15
CA VAL A 90 9.17 11.71 -12.74
C VAL A 90 9.36 10.36 -12.04
N ALA A 91 8.59 10.07 -11.00
CA ALA A 91 8.86 8.93 -10.15
C ALA A 91 8.58 7.59 -10.84
N ILE A 92 7.40 7.42 -11.42
CA ILE A 92 7.01 6.14 -12.05
C ILE A 92 7.95 5.75 -13.20
N PRO A 93 8.36 6.63 -14.13
CA PRO A 93 9.30 6.28 -15.20
C PRO A 93 10.69 5.87 -14.69
N ARG A 94 11.10 6.31 -13.49
CA ARG A 94 12.38 5.95 -12.87
C ARG A 94 12.36 4.61 -12.14
N ILE A 95 11.22 3.96 -12.03
CA ILE A 95 11.13 2.61 -11.44
C ILE A 95 11.88 1.64 -12.34
N ARG A 96 12.81 0.90 -11.74
CA ARG A 96 13.58 -0.14 -12.43
C ARG A 96 12.63 -1.24 -12.94
N ASP A 97 12.83 -1.66 -14.21
CA ASP A 97 12.04 -2.70 -14.88
C ASP A 97 10.52 -2.46 -14.83
N PHE A 98 10.10 -1.20 -14.94
CA PHE A 98 8.69 -0.83 -14.88
C PHE A 98 7.90 -1.41 -16.05
N ARG A 99 6.86 -2.19 -15.75
CA ARG A 99 5.93 -2.80 -16.73
C ARG A 99 4.49 -2.34 -16.56
N GLY A 100 4.27 -1.28 -15.81
CA GLY A 100 2.94 -0.79 -15.43
C GLY A 100 2.49 -1.24 -14.04
N LEU A 101 1.54 -0.52 -13.49
CA LEU A 101 0.96 -0.78 -12.17
C LEU A 101 -0.18 -1.80 -12.25
N PRO A 102 -0.44 -2.59 -11.19
CA PRO A 102 -1.49 -3.61 -11.20
C PRO A 102 -2.88 -2.98 -11.32
N ALA A 103 -3.68 -3.45 -12.28
CA ALA A 103 -5.03 -2.91 -12.53
C ALA A 103 -6.09 -3.40 -11.53
N TYR A 104 -5.74 -4.25 -10.55
CA TYR A 104 -6.67 -4.91 -9.62
C TYR A 104 -6.56 -4.43 -8.15
N SER A 105 -5.69 -3.48 -7.84
CA SER A 105 -5.45 -3.01 -6.47
C SER A 105 -6.47 -1.97 -5.99
N TRP A 106 -7.74 -2.27 -6.19
CA TRP A 106 -8.87 -1.44 -5.78
C TRP A 106 -9.50 -1.98 -4.50
N ASP A 107 -10.15 -1.10 -3.74
CA ASP A 107 -10.79 -1.42 -2.45
C ASP A 107 -12.31 -1.68 -2.56
N SER A 108 -12.86 -1.82 -3.76
CA SER A 108 -14.30 -1.91 -4.07
C SER A 108 -15.09 -0.61 -3.81
N ARG A 109 -14.40 0.49 -3.54
CA ARG A 109 -14.97 1.83 -3.33
C ARG A 109 -14.31 2.91 -4.20
N GLY A 110 -13.60 2.48 -5.24
CA GLY A 110 -12.93 3.38 -6.16
C GLY A 110 -11.62 4.00 -5.64
N ASN A 111 -11.06 3.51 -4.54
CA ASN A 111 -9.73 3.93 -4.09
C ASN A 111 -8.66 2.96 -4.60
N TYR A 112 -7.53 3.49 -5.00
CA TYR A 112 -6.44 2.73 -5.58
C TYR A 112 -5.20 2.77 -4.70
N THR A 113 -4.59 1.60 -4.44
CA THR A 113 -3.37 1.48 -3.62
C THR A 113 -2.31 0.70 -4.36
N PHE A 114 -1.07 1.21 -4.34
CA PHE A 114 0.08 0.50 -4.88
C PHE A 114 1.31 0.73 -4.01
N GLY A 115 2.26 -0.22 -4.06
CA GLY A 115 3.51 -0.15 -3.34
C GLY A 115 4.68 0.24 -4.25
N LEU A 116 5.57 1.06 -3.74
CA LEU A 116 6.90 1.31 -4.30
C LEU A 116 7.93 0.59 -3.41
N ALA A 117 8.87 -0.12 -4.04
CA ALA A 117 9.87 -0.87 -3.31
C ALA A 117 10.88 0.03 -2.62
N ASP A 118 11.27 1.14 -3.27
CA ASP A 118 12.34 2.00 -2.82
C ASP A 118 11.97 3.48 -2.94
N GLN A 119 12.40 4.31 -1.97
CA GLN A 119 12.22 5.75 -2.00
C GLN A 119 13.15 6.46 -3.01
N ILE A 120 14.20 5.80 -3.50
CA ILE A 120 15.21 6.33 -4.43
C ILE A 120 14.59 6.76 -5.77
N VAL A 121 13.40 6.27 -6.07
CA VAL A 121 12.64 6.61 -7.28
C VAL A 121 12.34 8.11 -7.34
N PHE A 122 12.20 8.76 -6.20
CA PHE A 122 11.97 10.21 -6.11
C PHE A 122 13.26 10.99 -6.30
N ALA A 123 13.22 12.03 -7.13
CA ALA A 123 14.39 12.85 -7.47
C ALA A 123 14.92 13.68 -6.28
N GLU A 124 14.08 13.95 -5.31
CA GLU A 124 14.37 14.74 -4.11
C GLU A 124 15.27 14.01 -3.11
N ILE A 125 15.47 12.71 -3.32
CA ILE A 125 16.24 11.85 -2.42
C ILE A 125 17.65 11.63 -2.98
N ASP A 126 18.65 12.06 -2.22
CA ASP A 126 20.06 11.82 -2.50
C ASP A 126 20.43 10.40 -2.08
N TYR A 127 20.94 9.60 -3.01
CA TYR A 127 21.35 8.21 -2.76
C TYR A 127 22.41 8.10 -1.66
N ASP A 128 23.35 9.03 -1.61
CA ASP A 128 24.49 9.00 -0.66
C ASP A 128 24.10 9.30 0.79
N LYS A 129 22.88 9.83 1.00
CA LYS A 129 22.36 10.22 2.33
C LYS A 129 21.35 9.25 2.90
N ILE A 130 21.12 8.11 2.23
CA ILE A 130 20.14 7.13 2.64
C ILE A 130 20.77 6.11 3.57
N ASP A 131 20.22 5.95 4.79
CA ASP A 131 20.67 4.93 5.73
C ASP A 131 20.24 3.52 5.30
N ALA A 132 19.02 3.39 4.75
CA ALA A 132 18.47 2.12 4.26
C ALA A 132 17.37 2.35 3.22
N PRO A 133 17.19 1.43 2.24
CA PRO A 133 16.04 1.48 1.35
C PRO A 133 14.75 1.21 2.14
N HIS A 134 13.75 2.05 1.94
CA HIS A 134 12.42 1.94 2.53
C HIS A 134 11.37 1.91 1.44
N GLY A 135 10.55 0.86 1.47
CA GLY A 135 9.34 0.81 0.66
C GLY A 135 8.25 1.71 1.21
N MET A 136 7.33 2.12 0.32
CA MET A 136 6.18 2.91 0.70
C MET A 136 4.93 2.44 -0.03
N ASP A 137 3.79 2.59 0.63
CA ASP A 137 2.47 2.37 0.05
C ASP A 137 1.82 3.73 -0.24
N ILE A 138 1.35 3.91 -1.47
CA ILE A 138 0.65 5.12 -1.91
C ILE A 138 -0.80 4.74 -2.18
N THR A 139 -1.72 5.40 -1.46
CA THR A 139 -3.16 5.22 -1.62
C THR A 139 -3.78 6.50 -2.16
N ILE A 140 -4.38 6.42 -3.34
CA ILE A 140 -5.14 7.50 -3.97
C ILE A 140 -6.60 7.30 -3.59
N VAL A 141 -7.14 8.22 -2.82
CA VAL A 141 -8.54 8.21 -2.39
C VAL A 141 -9.34 9.14 -3.29
N THR A 142 -10.38 8.58 -3.89
CA THR A 142 -11.25 9.29 -4.83
C THR A 142 -12.67 9.40 -4.27
N THR A 143 -13.49 10.24 -4.87
CA THR A 143 -14.93 10.34 -4.58
C THR A 143 -15.78 9.33 -5.36
N ALA A 144 -15.12 8.47 -6.17
CA ALA A 144 -15.78 7.42 -6.92
C ALA A 144 -16.48 6.43 -5.99
N THR A 145 -17.66 5.94 -6.36
CA THR A 145 -18.40 4.92 -5.61
C THR A 145 -18.08 3.51 -6.07
N THR A 146 -17.52 3.37 -7.27
CA THR A 146 -17.19 2.07 -7.90
C THR A 146 -15.76 2.09 -8.42
N ASP A 147 -15.13 0.91 -8.46
CA ASP A 147 -13.77 0.74 -8.98
C ASP A 147 -13.65 1.11 -10.47
N ALA A 148 -14.72 0.87 -11.25
CA ALA A 148 -14.76 1.24 -12.65
C ALA A 148 -14.69 2.77 -12.85
N ALA A 149 -15.39 3.55 -12.01
CA ALA A 149 -15.36 5.00 -12.05
C ALA A 149 -14.00 5.55 -11.59
N GLY A 150 -13.42 4.95 -10.54
CA GLY A 150 -12.06 5.30 -10.09
C GLY A 150 -11.00 5.00 -11.15
N LYS A 151 -11.13 3.86 -11.84
CA LYS A 151 -10.22 3.49 -12.92
C LYS A 151 -10.31 4.46 -14.10
N ALA A 152 -11.52 4.78 -14.57
CA ALA A 152 -11.73 5.75 -15.65
C ALA A 152 -11.13 7.13 -15.31
N LEU A 153 -11.23 7.54 -14.04
CA LEU A 153 -10.59 8.76 -13.56
C LEU A 153 -9.07 8.71 -13.70
N LEU A 154 -8.42 7.64 -13.20
CA LEU A 154 -6.97 7.50 -13.28
C LEU A 154 -6.47 7.30 -14.73
N ASP A 155 -7.21 6.57 -15.56
CA ASP A 155 -6.90 6.42 -17.00
C ASP A 155 -6.95 7.77 -17.72
N ALA A 156 -7.91 8.64 -17.39
CA ALA A 156 -8.01 9.99 -17.95
C ALA A 156 -6.81 10.89 -17.58
N PHE A 157 -6.19 10.67 -16.42
CA PHE A 157 -4.94 11.32 -16.01
C PHE A 157 -3.67 10.65 -16.58
N GLY A 158 -3.82 9.62 -17.40
CA GLY A 158 -2.68 8.92 -18.00
C GLY A 158 -1.92 8.01 -17.02
N PHE A 159 -2.58 7.50 -15.99
CA PHE A 159 -1.95 6.60 -15.03
C PHE A 159 -1.54 5.27 -15.70
N PRO A 160 -0.28 4.83 -15.56
CA PRO A 160 0.26 3.73 -16.35
C PRO A 160 -0.13 2.36 -15.77
N PHE A 161 -1.34 1.92 -16.03
CA PHE A 161 -1.77 0.55 -15.71
C PHE A 161 -1.15 -0.47 -16.66
N LYS A 162 -0.94 -1.69 -16.17
CA LYS A 162 -0.58 -2.83 -17.02
C LYS A 162 -1.70 -3.10 -18.03
N ARG A 163 -1.32 -3.23 -19.31
CA ARG A 163 -2.26 -3.52 -20.40
C ARG A 163 -2.06 -4.97 -20.88
N GLY A 164 -3.14 -5.62 -21.33
CA GLY A 164 -3.10 -6.96 -21.95
C GLY A 164 -3.04 -8.12 -20.95
N ALA A 165 -2.45 -9.25 -21.38
CA ALA A 165 -2.37 -10.48 -20.58
C ALA A 165 -1.63 -10.32 -19.25
N ASP A 166 -0.75 -9.34 -19.13
CA ASP A 166 -0.02 -9.00 -17.90
C ASP A 166 -0.86 -8.16 -16.91
N ALA A 167 -2.04 -7.70 -17.31
CA ALA A 167 -3.01 -7.04 -16.43
C ALA A 167 -3.57 -7.99 -15.33
N GLY A 168 -2.91 -9.11 -15.14
CA GLY A 168 -3.04 -10.22 -14.23
C GLY A 168 -4.23 -10.17 -13.28
N ALA A 169 -5.05 -11.26 -13.32
CA ALA A 169 -5.94 -11.55 -12.20
C ALA A 169 -5.16 -11.42 -10.85
N PRO A 170 -5.80 -10.94 -9.78
CA PRO A 170 -5.17 -10.88 -8.46
C PRO A 170 -4.49 -12.22 -8.18
N PRO A 171 -3.30 -12.23 -7.59
CA PRO A 171 -2.62 -13.46 -7.26
C PRO A 171 -3.61 -14.34 -6.52
N LYS A 172 -3.93 -15.51 -7.07
CA LYS A 172 -4.85 -16.44 -6.42
C LYS A 172 -4.29 -16.67 -5.03
N THR A 173 -4.90 -16.06 -4.03
CA THR A 173 -4.56 -16.33 -2.64
C THR A 173 -4.75 -17.83 -2.48
N THR A 174 -3.65 -18.57 -2.46
CA THR A 174 -3.67 -19.96 -2.03
C THR A 174 -4.31 -19.92 -0.64
N LYS A 175 -5.58 -20.36 -0.55
CA LYS A 175 -6.24 -20.51 0.74
C LYS A 175 -5.24 -21.26 1.61
N ARG A 176 -4.63 -20.58 2.59
CA ARG A 176 -3.80 -21.25 3.60
C ARG A 176 -4.67 -22.38 4.11
N ARG A 177 -4.31 -23.61 3.78
CA ARG A 177 -4.92 -24.79 4.40
C ARG A 177 -4.77 -24.54 5.89
N GLY A 178 -5.90 -24.28 6.55
CA GLY A 178 -5.91 -24.18 8.01
C GLY A 178 -5.27 -25.43 8.58
N PRO A 179 -4.70 -25.35 9.79
CA PRO A 179 -4.07 -26.50 10.42
C PRO A 179 -5.03 -27.67 10.34
N VAL A 180 -4.59 -28.77 9.72
CA VAL A 180 -5.33 -30.02 9.68
C VAL A 180 -5.60 -30.38 11.15
N ARG A 181 -6.86 -30.22 11.59
CA ARG A 181 -7.29 -30.71 12.91
C ARG A 181 -6.97 -32.20 12.90
N GLY A 182 -5.95 -32.59 13.64
CA GLY A 182 -5.55 -33.97 13.81
C GLY A 182 -6.77 -34.80 14.20
N GLY A 183 -7.13 -35.76 13.35
CA GLY A 183 -8.18 -36.72 13.64
C GLY A 183 -7.83 -37.40 14.98
N LYS A 184 -8.76 -37.36 15.94
CA LYS A 184 -8.67 -38.13 17.16
C LYS A 184 -8.45 -39.60 16.77
N ALA A 185 -7.24 -40.10 17.03
CA ALA A 185 -6.98 -41.54 16.96
C ALA A 185 -7.98 -42.26 17.86
N ALA A 186 -8.79 -43.13 17.27
CA ALA A 186 -9.72 -43.99 17.99
C ALA A 186 -8.88 -44.88 18.94
N ARG A 187 -9.15 -44.78 20.25
CA ARG A 187 -8.60 -45.69 21.27
C ARG A 187 -9.07 -47.11 20.97
N PRO A 188 -8.18 -48.12 20.91
CA PRO A 188 -8.62 -49.51 20.76
C PRO A 188 -9.41 -49.95 22.01
N ALA A 189 -10.53 -50.56 21.81
CA ALA A 189 -11.39 -51.10 22.87
C ALA A 189 -10.63 -52.22 23.64
N ALA A 190 -10.59 -52.10 24.95
CA ALA A 190 -10.01 -53.09 25.85
C ALA A 190 -10.88 -54.39 25.80
N LYS A 191 -10.27 -55.51 25.42
CA LYS A 191 -10.86 -56.84 25.49
C LYS A 191 -11.17 -57.20 26.95
N ALA A 192 -12.43 -57.34 27.29
CA ALA A 192 -12.86 -57.93 28.58
C ALA A 192 -12.45 -59.42 28.65
N LYS A 193 -11.62 -59.77 29.63
CA LYS A 193 -11.36 -61.14 30.00
C LYS A 193 -12.57 -61.70 30.76
N LYS A 194 -13.26 -62.71 30.18
CA LYS A 194 -14.18 -63.56 30.92
C LYS A 194 -13.36 -64.54 31.77
N LYS A 195 -13.72 -64.64 33.04
CA LYS A 195 -13.63 -65.80 33.88
C LYS A 195 -15.03 -66.34 34.10
#